data_347d9682fc5832a7b3f2bd6eefcae95a
#
_entry.id   347d9682fc5832a7b3f2bd6eefcae95a
#
_cell.length_a   1.000
_cell.length_b   1.000
_cell.length_c   1.000
_cell.angle_alpha   90.00
_cell.angle_beta   90.00
_cell.angle_gamma   90.00
#
_symmetry.space_group_name_H-M   'P 1'
#
loop_
_entity.id
_entity.type
_entity.pdbx_description
1 polymer ?
#
loop_
_entity_poly.entity_id
_entity_poly.type
_entity_poly.pdbx_seq_one_letter_code
_entity_poly.pdbx_strand_id
1 'polypeptide(L)'
;MIKTIKTMSKQEKERYTVPRKVQDVIPVRRIWPDGIFLTGNRFSKTYRFSDINYLVASREDKESMFLTYSELLNSLDSGATTKITINNRRLNRLDFENNILIPMKGDSLDEYREEYNKILLEKATGANAIVQDKYMTISVNKKNIEDARNCLLYTSPSPRDM
;
A
#
# COMPACT_ATOMS: atom_id res chain seq x y z
N MET A 1 16.75 41.07 13.04
CA MET A 1 15.35 41.39 12.75
C MET A 1 15.09 41.74 11.29
N ILE A 2 15.85 42.58 10.61
CA ILE A 2 15.60 42.98 9.19
C ILE A 2 15.80 41.83 8.17
N LYS A 3 16.73 40.87 8.42
CA LYS A 3 16.94 39.71 7.54
C LYS A 3 15.75 38.72 7.56
N THR A 4 15.09 38.56 8.70
CA THR A 4 13.93 37.68 8.88
C THR A 4 12.70 38.20 8.14
N ILE A 5 12.47 39.52 8.13
CA ILE A 5 11.38 40.17 7.43
C ILE A 5 11.55 40.07 5.90
N LYS A 6 12.79 40.15 5.38
CA LYS A 6 13.07 39.96 3.96
C LYS A 6 12.86 38.52 3.48
N THR A 7 13.10 37.51 4.34
CA THR A 7 12.86 36.08 4.02
C THR A 7 11.36 35.77 4.00
N MET A 8 10.60 36.31 4.94
CA MET A 8 9.12 36.13 4.96
C MET A 8 8.47 36.80 3.72
N SER A 9 8.91 38.02 3.34
CA SER A 9 8.35 38.69 2.14
C SER A 9 8.73 38.00 0.82
N LYS A 10 9.75 37.14 0.82
CA LYS A 10 10.12 36.32 -0.35
C LYS A 10 9.30 35.04 -0.46
N GLN A 11 8.85 34.47 0.67
CA GLN A 11 7.93 33.33 0.72
C GLN A 11 6.51 33.71 0.34
N GLU A 12 6.04 34.91 0.70
CA GLU A 12 4.73 35.43 0.28
C GLU A 12 4.65 35.76 -1.23
N LYS A 13 5.79 35.88 -1.92
CA LYS A 13 5.87 36.15 -3.36
C LYS A 13 5.87 34.92 -4.26
N GLU A 14 5.83 33.71 -3.73
CA GLU A 14 5.47 32.55 -4.54
C GLU A 14 4.00 32.67 -4.94
N ARG A 15 3.76 33.37 -6.08
CA ARG A 15 2.45 33.55 -6.65
C ARG A 15 1.86 32.14 -6.89
N TYR A 16 0.82 31.82 -6.14
CA TYR A 16 -0.01 30.65 -6.43
C TYR A 16 -0.41 30.71 -7.90
N THR A 17 0.18 29.83 -8.69
CA THR A 17 -0.16 29.70 -10.10
C THR A 17 -1.35 28.77 -10.20
N VAL A 18 -2.49 29.28 -10.61
CA VAL A 18 -3.69 28.45 -10.83
C VAL A 18 -3.37 27.42 -11.91
N PRO A 19 -3.44 26.10 -11.58
CA PRO A 19 -3.16 25.05 -12.54
C PRO A 19 -4.21 25.09 -13.66
N ARG A 20 -3.72 25.09 -14.92
CA ARG A 20 -4.59 25.14 -16.12
C ARG A 20 -4.92 23.76 -16.66
N LYS A 21 -4.11 22.75 -16.34
CA LYS A 21 -4.24 21.38 -16.84
C LYS A 21 -4.14 20.41 -15.67
N VAL A 22 -4.73 19.25 -15.82
CA VAL A 22 -4.64 18.15 -14.81
C VAL A 22 -3.18 17.78 -14.54
N GLN A 23 -2.31 17.83 -15.55
CA GLN A 23 -0.88 17.54 -15.42
C GLN A 23 -0.13 18.55 -14.53
N ASP A 24 -0.65 19.77 -14.39
CA ASP A 24 -0.05 20.78 -13.51
C ASP A 24 -0.30 20.44 -12.02
N VAL A 25 -1.36 19.68 -11.73
CA VAL A 25 -1.76 19.26 -10.38
C VAL A 25 -1.20 17.88 -10.02
N ILE A 26 -1.21 16.95 -10.98
CA ILE A 26 -0.72 15.60 -10.78
C ILE A 26 0.82 15.60 -10.94
N PRO A 27 1.58 15.33 -9.86
CA PRO A 27 3.04 15.41 -9.91
C PRO A 27 3.70 14.25 -10.68
N VAL A 28 2.92 13.24 -11.12
CA VAL A 28 3.44 12.08 -11.84
C VAL A 28 3.74 12.48 -13.30
N ARG A 29 5.02 12.39 -13.68
CA ARG A 29 5.49 12.74 -15.02
C ARG A 29 5.49 11.57 -15.99
N ARG A 30 5.80 10.37 -15.50
CA ARG A 30 5.90 9.16 -16.33
C ARG A 30 5.65 7.91 -15.51
N ILE A 31 5.05 6.90 -16.14
CA ILE A 31 4.85 5.55 -15.58
C ILE A 31 5.42 4.57 -16.59
N TRP A 32 6.19 3.59 -16.13
CA TRP A 32 6.76 2.51 -16.93
C TRP A 32 5.95 1.21 -16.76
N PRO A 33 6.07 0.28 -17.71
CA PRO A 33 5.33 -0.99 -17.65
C PRO A 33 5.66 -1.85 -16.42
N ASP A 34 6.85 -1.69 -15.85
CA ASP A 34 7.32 -2.37 -14.62
C ASP A 34 6.74 -1.77 -13.33
N GLY A 35 5.81 -0.81 -13.44
CA GLY A 35 5.14 -0.15 -12.32
C GLY A 35 5.98 0.91 -11.60
N ILE A 36 7.13 1.29 -12.16
CA ILE A 36 7.90 2.43 -11.66
C ILE A 36 7.26 3.71 -12.17
N PHE A 37 7.14 4.70 -11.32
CA PHE A 37 6.64 6.04 -11.68
C PHE A 37 7.60 7.14 -11.25
N LEU A 38 7.64 8.20 -12.04
CA LEU A 38 8.48 9.38 -11.83
C LEU A 38 7.63 10.55 -11.34
N THR A 39 7.99 11.06 -10.15
CA THR A 39 7.38 12.24 -9.55
C THR A 39 8.48 13.28 -9.30
N GLY A 40 8.47 14.38 -10.04
CA GLY A 40 9.59 15.32 -10.00
C GLY A 40 10.89 14.67 -10.47
N ASN A 41 11.85 14.49 -9.58
CA ASN A 41 13.14 13.80 -9.80
C ASN A 41 13.24 12.47 -9.03
N ARG A 42 12.12 11.98 -8.49
CA ARG A 42 12.08 10.81 -7.64
C ARG A 42 11.39 9.66 -8.37
N PHE A 43 12.08 8.55 -8.46
CA PHE A 43 11.52 7.28 -8.93
C PHE A 43 10.93 6.52 -7.77
N SER A 44 9.74 5.98 -7.95
CA SER A 44 9.02 5.26 -6.91
C SER A 44 8.36 4.01 -7.46
N LYS A 45 8.26 2.98 -6.64
CA LYS A 45 7.49 1.77 -6.92
C LYS A 45 6.68 1.40 -5.70
N THR A 46 5.44 0.97 -5.91
CA THR A 46 4.51 0.57 -4.85
C THR A 46 4.25 -0.92 -4.93
N TYR A 47 4.38 -1.59 -3.81
CA TYR A 47 4.09 -3.00 -3.61
C TYR A 47 2.87 -3.15 -2.70
N ARG A 48 1.98 -4.06 -3.04
CA ARG A 48 0.91 -4.49 -2.15
C ARG A 48 1.41 -5.67 -1.34
N PHE A 49 1.17 -5.68 -0.04
CA PHE A 49 1.52 -6.80 0.82
C PHE A 49 0.32 -7.23 1.67
N SER A 50 0.32 -8.50 2.05
CA SER A 50 -0.68 -9.11 2.93
C SER A 50 -0.19 -9.16 4.36
N ASP A 51 -1.11 -9.40 5.29
CA ASP A 51 -0.77 -9.66 6.67
C ASP A 51 -0.13 -11.04 6.85
N ILE A 52 0.80 -11.09 7.80
CA ILE A 52 1.32 -12.32 8.35
C ILE A 52 0.52 -12.62 9.63
N ASN A 53 0.08 -13.86 9.80
CA ASN A 53 -0.66 -14.26 11.00
C ASN A 53 0.28 -14.42 12.20
N TYR A 54 0.81 -13.29 12.68
CA TYR A 54 1.79 -13.22 13.76
C TYR A 54 1.26 -13.78 15.09
N LEU A 55 -0.05 -13.67 15.37
CA LEU A 55 -0.64 -14.08 16.66
C LEU A 55 -0.56 -15.59 16.85
N VAL A 56 -0.77 -16.37 15.79
CA VAL A 56 -0.83 -17.85 15.85
C VAL A 56 0.53 -18.49 15.53
N ALA A 57 1.50 -17.70 15.06
CA ALA A 57 2.81 -18.19 14.70
C ALA A 57 3.60 -18.70 15.91
N SER A 58 4.40 -19.75 15.70
CA SER A 58 5.34 -20.25 16.71
C SER A 58 6.39 -19.20 17.08
N ARG A 59 7.15 -19.43 18.14
CA ARG A 59 8.24 -18.52 18.53
C ARG A 59 9.31 -18.44 17.45
N GLU A 60 9.66 -19.58 16.87
CA GLU A 60 10.68 -19.69 15.82
C GLU A 60 10.23 -18.95 14.54
N ASP A 61 8.95 -19.11 14.15
CA ASP A 61 8.39 -18.39 13.01
C ASP A 61 8.38 -16.88 13.25
N LYS A 62 8.07 -16.42 14.47
CA LYS A 62 8.11 -15.00 14.81
C LYS A 62 9.51 -14.40 14.71
N GLU A 63 10.52 -15.14 15.18
CA GLU A 63 11.93 -14.75 15.06
C GLU A 63 12.36 -14.69 13.58
N SER A 64 11.99 -15.69 12.78
CA SER A 64 12.25 -15.73 11.35
C SER A 64 11.60 -14.57 10.62
N MET A 65 10.33 -14.27 10.88
CA MET A 65 9.61 -13.13 10.31
C MET A 65 10.29 -11.80 10.64
N PHE A 66 10.76 -11.63 11.86
CA PHE A 66 11.47 -10.43 12.29
C PHE A 66 12.82 -10.29 11.57
N LEU A 67 13.57 -11.37 11.42
CA LEU A 67 14.83 -11.38 10.70
C LEU A 67 14.61 -10.99 9.22
N THR A 68 13.65 -11.63 8.56
CA THR A 68 13.30 -11.33 7.15
C THR A 68 12.89 -9.86 6.97
N TYR A 69 12.11 -9.32 7.91
CA TYR A 69 11.76 -7.90 7.89
C TYR A 69 12.97 -6.99 8.07
N SER A 70 13.88 -7.36 8.96
CA SER A 70 15.13 -6.61 9.17
C SER A 70 16.04 -6.66 7.95
N GLU A 71 16.14 -7.81 7.28
CA GLU A 71 16.89 -7.97 6.04
C GLU A 71 16.31 -7.10 4.91
N LEU A 72 14.97 -7.06 4.78
CA LEU A 72 14.30 -6.18 3.83
C LEU A 72 14.69 -4.72 4.07
N LEU A 73 14.63 -4.25 5.31
CA LEU A 73 14.99 -2.85 5.63
C LEU A 73 16.48 -2.55 5.37
N ASN A 74 17.35 -3.50 5.68
CA ASN A 74 18.81 -3.37 5.47
C ASN A 74 19.19 -3.46 3.98
N SER A 75 18.36 -4.10 3.15
CA SER A 75 18.60 -4.19 1.70
C SER A 75 18.30 -2.90 0.96
N LEU A 76 17.56 -1.97 1.59
CA LEU A 76 17.22 -0.70 0.96
C LEU A 76 18.45 0.22 0.87
N ASP A 77 18.57 0.94 -0.26
CA ASP A 77 19.60 1.96 -0.45
C ASP A 77 19.52 3.02 0.65
N SER A 78 20.64 3.49 1.14
CA SER A 78 20.74 4.55 2.18
C SER A 78 20.02 5.86 1.80
N GLY A 79 19.86 6.11 0.50
CA GLY A 79 19.09 7.24 -0.04
C GLY A 79 17.61 6.94 -0.31
N ALA A 80 17.14 5.73 0.00
CA ALA A 80 15.75 5.35 -0.23
C ALA A 80 14.81 5.93 0.85
N THR A 81 13.63 6.31 0.42
CA THR A 81 12.54 6.68 1.33
C THR A 81 11.45 5.62 1.22
N THR A 82 11.09 5.00 2.34
CA THR A 82 10.01 4.01 2.41
C THR A 82 8.78 4.61 3.05
N LYS A 83 7.63 4.41 2.43
CA LYS A 83 6.32 4.82 2.95
C LYS A 83 5.40 3.62 3.03
N ILE A 84 4.89 3.33 4.22
CA ILE A 84 3.83 2.35 4.43
C ILE A 84 2.49 3.08 4.42
N THR A 85 1.56 2.59 3.61
CA THR A 85 0.20 3.13 3.52
C THR A 85 -0.79 2.02 3.85
N ILE A 86 -1.63 2.26 4.84
CA ILE A 86 -2.74 1.38 5.21
C ILE A 86 -4.02 2.08 4.82
N ASN A 87 -4.76 1.50 3.89
CA ASN A 87 -6.02 2.03 3.41
C ASN A 87 -7.18 1.18 3.96
N ASN A 88 -7.94 1.77 4.85
CA ASN A 88 -9.13 1.13 5.41
C ASN A 88 -10.32 1.41 4.49
N ARG A 89 -10.92 0.36 3.96
CA ARG A 89 -12.16 0.45 3.17
C ARG A 89 -13.23 -0.43 3.78
N ARG A 90 -14.48 -0.04 3.58
CA ARG A 90 -15.60 -0.89 3.96
C ARG A 90 -15.61 -2.15 3.08
N LEU A 91 -15.96 -3.27 3.68
CA LEU A 91 -16.18 -4.51 2.97
C LEU A 91 -17.26 -4.30 1.88
N ASN A 92 -16.97 -4.69 0.64
CA ASN A 92 -17.97 -4.70 -0.41
C ASN A 92 -18.95 -5.85 -0.14
N ARG A 93 -20.19 -5.51 0.14
CA ARG A 93 -21.22 -6.49 0.49
C ARG A 93 -21.45 -7.52 -0.62
N LEU A 94 -21.48 -7.10 -1.87
CA LEU A 94 -21.67 -8.00 -3.02
C LEU A 94 -20.51 -8.98 -3.17
N ASP A 95 -19.27 -8.51 -3.02
CA ASP A 95 -18.09 -9.39 -3.08
C ASP A 95 -18.08 -10.39 -1.92
N PHE A 96 -18.52 -9.97 -0.73
CA PHE A 96 -18.67 -10.85 0.42
C PHE A 96 -19.74 -11.91 0.19
N GLU A 97 -20.93 -11.52 -0.26
CA GLU A 97 -22.03 -12.45 -0.52
C GLU A 97 -21.65 -13.51 -1.57
N ASN A 98 -20.96 -13.08 -2.65
CA ASN A 98 -20.56 -13.99 -3.73
C ASN A 98 -19.41 -14.95 -3.38
N ASN A 99 -18.50 -14.54 -2.49
CA ASN A 99 -17.28 -15.31 -2.24
C ASN A 99 -17.24 -16.04 -0.89
N ILE A 100 -18.06 -15.62 0.07
CA ILE A 100 -17.99 -16.12 1.45
C ILE A 100 -19.24 -16.89 1.84
N LEU A 101 -20.43 -16.47 1.38
CA LEU A 101 -21.65 -17.17 1.71
C LEU A 101 -21.72 -18.54 1.02
N ILE A 102 -22.22 -19.52 1.75
CA ILE A 102 -22.41 -20.87 1.23
C ILE A 102 -23.64 -20.87 0.32
N PRO A 103 -23.52 -21.28 -0.97
CA PRO A 103 -24.64 -21.32 -1.88
C PRO A 103 -25.65 -22.42 -1.48
N MET A 104 -26.95 -22.11 -1.61
CA MET A 104 -28.02 -23.09 -1.40
C MET A 104 -27.98 -24.14 -2.52
N LYS A 105 -28.20 -25.42 -2.17
CA LYS A 105 -28.14 -26.54 -3.09
C LYS A 105 -29.49 -27.24 -3.34
N GLY A 106 -30.53 -26.83 -2.59
CA GLY A 106 -31.85 -27.46 -2.65
C GLY A 106 -31.94 -28.82 -1.94
N ASP A 107 -31.05 -29.04 -0.96
CA ASP A 107 -31.02 -30.29 -0.18
C ASP A 107 -31.47 -30.06 1.29
N SER A 108 -31.58 -31.13 2.06
CA SER A 108 -32.00 -31.08 3.48
C SER A 108 -31.03 -30.35 4.39
N LEU A 109 -29.88 -29.92 3.89
CA LEU A 109 -28.86 -29.16 4.65
C LEU A 109 -28.96 -27.64 4.44
N ASP A 110 -29.89 -27.17 3.62
CA ASP A 110 -30.03 -25.76 3.33
C ASP A 110 -30.44 -24.92 4.55
N GLU A 111 -31.22 -25.50 5.48
CA GLU A 111 -31.55 -24.85 6.74
C GLU A 111 -30.28 -24.49 7.56
N TYR A 112 -29.34 -25.41 7.64
CA TYR A 112 -28.06 -25.17 8.34
C TYR A 112 -27.18 -24.19 7.60
N ARG A 113 -27.20 -24.19 6.25
CA ARG A 113 -26.45 -23.21 5.44
C ARG A 113 -27.00 -21.80 5.64
N GLU A 114 -28.33 -21.68 5.69
CA GLU A 114 -29.01 -20.39 5.93
C GLU A 114 -28.64 -19.82 7.31
N GLU A 115 -28.72 -20.65 8.35
CA GLU A 115 -28.37 -20.24 9.71
C GLU A 115 -26.89 -19.83 9.82
N TYR A 116 -25.98 -20.59 9.21
CA TYR A 116 -24.56 -20.26 9.16
C TYR A 116 -24.29 -18.97 8.39
N ASN A 117 -24.92 -18.80 7.23
CA ASN A 117 -24.82 -17.59 6.43
C ASN A 117 -25.34 -16.35 7.18
N LYS A 118 -26.37 -16.50 8.00
CA LYS A 118 -26.87 -15.43 8.85
C LYS A 118 -25.82 -14.98 9.87
N ILE A 119 -25.15 -15.91 10.51
CA ILE A 119 -24.05 -15.62 11.45
C ILE A 119 -22.89 -14.88 10.74
N LEU A 120 -22.54 -15.31 9.51
CA LEU A 120 -21.49 -14.66 8.72
C LEU A 120 -21.89 -13.23 8.34
N LEU A 121 -23.13 -13.00 7.91
CA LEU A 121 -23.67 -11.69 7.57
C LEU A 121 -23.69 -10.75 8.79
N GLU A 122 -24.11 -11.22 9.95
CA GLU A 122 -24.11 -10.43 11.18
C GLU A 122 -22.69 -10.00 11.56
N LYS A 123 -21.71 -10.88 11.42
CA LYS A 123 -20.30 -10.54 11.63
C LYS A 123 -19.74 -9.55 10.59
N ALA A 124 -20.13 -9.72 9.33
CA ALA A 124 -19.67 -8.86 8.23
C ALA A 124 -20.31 -7.46 8.25
N THR A 125 -21.52 -7.32 8.78
CA THR A 125 -22.24 -6.03 8.87
C THR A 125 -21.96 -5.29 10.18
N GLY A 126 -21.31 -5.93 11.14
CA GLY A 126 -20.92 -5.32 12.42
C GLY A 126 -19.85 -4.22 12.27
N ALA A 127 -19.47 -3.62 13.39
CA ALA A 127 -18.50 -2.52 13.44
C ALA A 127 -17.11 -2.84 12.84
N ASN A 128 -16.80 -4.11 12.61
CA ASN A 128 -15.53 -4.61 12.12
C ASN A 128 -15.50 -4.93 10.60
N ALA A 129 -16.51 -4.51 9.83
CA ALA A 129 -16.57 -4.72 8.38
C ALA A 129 -15.56 -3.83 7.61
N ILE A 130 -14.32 -3.80 8.07
CA ILE A 130 -13.23 -3.01 7.49
C ILE A 130 -12.18 -3.98 6.91
N VAL A 131 -11.89 -3.80 5.62
CA VAL A 131 -10.76 -4.44 4.94
C VAL A 131 -9.61 -3.45 4.88
N GLN A 132 -8.42 -3.94 5.18
CA GLN A 132 -7.19 -3.15 5.10
C GLN A 132 -6.39 -3.54 3.87
N ASP A 133 -6.21 -2.59 2.96
CA ASP A 133 -5.26 -2.73 1.87
C ASP A 133 -3.94 -2.08 2.28
N LYS A 134 -2.85 -2.84 2.25
CA LYS A 134 -1.54 -2.42 2.72
C LYS A 134 -0.57 -2.30 1.56
N TYR A 135 0.11 -1.16 1.50
CA TYR A 135 1.05 -0.84 0.43
C TYR A 135 2.36 -0.33 1.02
N MET A 136 3.46 -0.75 0.44
CA MET A 136 4.78 -0.22 0.68
C MET A 136 5.26 0.49 -0.58
N THR A 137 5.54 1.78 -0.47
CA THR A 137 6.11 2.57 -1.57
C THR A 137 7.55 2.89 -1.26
N ILE A 138 8.46 2.45 -2.13
CA ILE A 138 9.89 2.74 -2.05
C ILE A 138 10.20 3.81 -3.08
N SER A 139 10.93 4.84 -2.67
CA SER A 139 11.29 5.99 -3.51
C SER A 139 12.78 6.26 -3.44
N VAL A 140 13.40 6.46 -4.59
CA VAL A 140 14.84 6.75 -4.73
C VAL A 140 15.08 7.94 -5.63
N ASN A 141 16.12 8.70 -5.34
CA ASN A 141 16.58 9.80 -6.18
C ASN A 141 17.75 9.31 -7.05
N LYS A 142 17.49 9.02 -8.31
CA LYS A 142 18.51 8.58 -9.29
C LYS A 142 18.49 9.47 -10.52
N LYS A 143 19.58 9.48 -11.29
CA LYS A 143 19.70 10.32 -12.48
C LYS A 143 18.94 9.77 -13.68
N ASN A 144 18.85 8.45 -13.78
CA ASN A 144 18.20 7.75 -14.88
C ASN A 144 17.35 6.58 -14.38
N ILE A 145 16.54 6.03 -15.28
CA ILE A 145 15.62 4.92 -14.97
C ILE A 145 16.37 3.59 -14.72
N GLU A 146 17.49 3.36 -15.36
CA GLU A 146 18.26 2.11 -15.23
C GLU A 146 18.81 1.97 -13.80
N ASP A 147 19.41 3.04 -13.27
CA ASP A 147 19.90 3.07 -11.88
C ASP A 147 18.73 2.92 -10.89
N ALA A 148 17.58 3.53 -11.21
CA ALA A 148 16.38 3.40 -10.38
C ALA A 148 15.83 1.97 -10.40
N ARG A 149 15.81 1.29 -11.56
CA ARG A 149 15.41 -0.11 -11.68
C ARG A 149 16.26 -1.03 -10.82
N ASN A 150 17.57 -0.87 -10.89
CA ASN A 150 18.50 -1.66 -10.09
C ASN A 150 18.19 -1.52 -8.60
N CYS A 151 17.94 -0.31 -8.11
CA CYS A 151 17.59 -0.09 -6.72
C CYS A 151 16.18 -0.56 -6.33
N LEU A 152 15.19 -0.42 -7.22
CA LEU A 152 13.79 -0.70 -6.89
C LEU A 152 13.36 -2.14 -7.17
N LEU A 153 14.05 -2.85 -8.09
CA LEU A 153 13.69 -4.21 -8.48
C LEU A 153 14.59 -5.27 -7.82
N TYR A 154 15.89 -4.98 -7.65
CA TYR A 154 16.85 -5.96 -7.11
C TYR A 154 16.96 -5.93 -5.58
N THR A 155 16.56 -4.85 -4.93
CA THR A 155 16.54 -4.75 -3.46
C THR A 155 15.21 -5.18 -2.84
N SER A 156 14.19 -5.44 -3.65
CA SER A 156 12.91 -5.94 -3.18
C SER A 156 12.87 -7.47 -3.31
N PRO A 157 12.57 -8.22 -2.26
CA PRO A 157 12.29 -9.63 -2.37
C PRO A 157 11.22 -9.86 -3.42
N SER A 158 11.33 -10.91 -4.21
CA SER A 158 10.35 -11.25 -5.23
C SER A 158 8.96 -11.33 -4.61
N PRO A 159 7.90 -10.81 -5.28
CA PRO A 159 6.53 -10.98 -4.80
C PRO A 159 6.11 -12.44 -4.59
N ARG A 160 6.93 -13.39 -5.07
CA ARG A 160 6.74 -14.83 -4.85
C ARG A 160 7.35 -15.33 -3.53
N ASP A 161 8.21 -14.53 -2.90
CA ASP A 161 8.91 -14.90 -1.67
C ASP A 161 8.26 -14.29 -0.41
N MET A 162 7.19 -13.53 -0.62
CA MET A 162 6.32 -12.97 0.42
C MET A 162 4.92 -13.61 0.36
#